data_1ddc47b5e47f057fe53db282cadeffa0
#
_entry.id   1ddc47b5e47f057fe53db282cadeffa0
#
_cell.length_a   1.000
_cell.length_b   1.000
_cell.length_c   1.000
_cell.angle_alpha   90.00
_cell.angle_beta   90.00
_cell.angle_gamma   90.00
#
_symmetry.space_group_name_H-M   'P 1'
#
loop_
_entity.id
_entity.type
_entity.pdbx_description
1 polymer ?
#
loop_
_entity_poly.entity_id
_entity_poly.type
_entity_poly.pdbx_seq_one_letter_code
_entity_poly.pdbx_strand_id
1 'polypeptide(L)'
;MIELMHGDCLELMKDVPDQSVDMILCDLPYGTTACKWDTVIPFEPLWAQYKRVIKRNGAVALFGSEPFSTLLRMSNLAQFKYDWIWDKVRPSGFQIAKYVPMKRHEIVSVFCNATLNWNPQKEKRDKPIKGRVCSSSDSSPLAHNDGVVRTYDDKNPQSILVYSKQSDGKYVHPTQKPVALMEYLIRTYTHEGETVLDNCMGSGTTGVACMNTGRKFIGMEQDAKYFEIAQKRIHDSIDLPDWLK
;
A
#
# COMPACT_ATOMS: atom_id res chain seq x y z
N MET A 1 12.58 14.14 -5.08
CA MET A 1 11.62 15.29 -5.04
C MET A 1 10.54 14.91 -4.04
N ILE A 2 10.24 15.82 -3.11
CA ILE A 2 9.16 15.67 -2.12
C ILE A 2 8.25 16.88 -2.27
N GLU A 3 6.97 16.64 -2.35
CA GLU A 3 5.95 17.67 -2.38
C GLU A 3 4.92 17.37 -1.30
N LEU A 4 4.75 18.27 -0.35
CA LEU A 4 3.81 18.11 0.77
C LEU A 4 2.79 19.24 0.73
N MET A 5 1.51 18.88 0.71
CA MET A 5 0.40 19.80 0.51
C MET A 5 -0.57 19.70 1.69
N HIS A 6 -0.90 20.85 2.31
CA HIS A 6 -1.83 20.93 3.43
C HIS A 6 -3.22 21.36 2.95
N GLY A 7 -4.24 20.52 3.15
CA GLY A 7 -5.62 20.84 2.80
C GLY A 7 -6.44 19.63 2.38
N ASP A 8 -7.62 19.91 1.80
CA ASP A 8 -8.52 18.88 1.26
C ASP A 8 -7.91 18.20 0.04
N CYS A 9 -7.80 16.88 0.07
CA CYS A 9 -7.12 16.13 -0.98
C CYS A 9 -7.84 16.18 -2.34
N LEU A 10 -9.16 16.33 -2.39
CA LEU A 10 -9.90 16.44 -3.65
C LEU A 10 -9.64 17.78 -4.34
N GLU A 11 -9.37 18.84 -3.56
CA GLU A 11 -8.96 20.13 -4.11
C GLU A 11 -7.48 20.10 -4.51
N LEU A 12 -6.61 19.65 -3.63
CA LEU A 12 -5.17 19.60 -3.86
C LEU A 12 -4.76 18.69 -5.03
N MET A 13 -5.46 17.58 -5.21
CA MET A 13 -5.19 16.70 -6.36
C MET A 13 -5.39 17.38 -7.71
N LYS A 14 -6.20 18.46 -7.81
CA LYS A 14 -6.39 19.21 -9.06
C LYS A 14 -5.09 19.81 -9.58
N ASP A 15 -4.13 20.12 -8.69
CA ASP A 15 -2.83 20.69 -9.03
C ASP A 15 -1.81 19.61 -9.45
N VAL A 16 -2.09 18.33 -9.18
CA VAL A 16 -1.23 17.22 -9.62
C VAL A 16 -1.40 17.00 -11.13
N PRO A 17 -0.32 16.99 -11.93
CA PRO A 17 -0.43 16.82 -13.38
C PRO A 17 -1.01 15.45 -13.77
N ASP A 18 -1.71 15.42 -14.90
CA ASP A 18 -2.26 14.19 -15.48
C ASP A 18 -1.15 13.17 -15.74
N GLN A 19 -1.42 11.88 -15.44
CA GLN A 19 -0.53 10.76 -15.70
C GLN A 19 0.91 10.97 -15.21
N SER A 20 1.07 11.66 -14.07
CA SER A 20 2.38 11.95 -13.46
C SER A 20 2.76 11.00 -12.32
N VAL A 21 1.78 10.25 -11.78
CA VAL A 21 1.92 9.38 -10.61
C VAL A 21 2.08 7.93 -11.05
N ASP A 22 3.10 7.23 -10.54
CA ASP A 22 3.36 5.82 -10.83
C ASP A 22 2.61 4.88 -9.87
N MET A 23 2.40 5.33 -8.64
CA MET A 23 1.65 4.59 -7.62
C MET A 23 0.86 5.52 -6.72
N ILE A 24 -0.37 5.14 -6.39
CA ILE A 24 -1.11 5.69 -5.25
C ILE A 24 -1.08 4.64 -4.14
N LEU A 25 -0.59 5.02 -2.96
CA LEU A 25 -0.55 4.16 -1.78
C LEU A 25 -1.11 4.94 -0.59
N CYS A 26 -2.32 4.61 -0.19
CA CYS A 26 -3.07 5.44 0.74
C CYS A 26 -3.86 4.61 1.76
N ASP A 27 -3.87 5.11 3.01
CA ASP A 27 -4.76 4.65 4.09
C ASP A 27 -5.93 5.63 4.21
N LEU A 28 -6.98 5.41 3.41
CA LEU A 28 -8.16 6.28 3.41
C LEU A 28 -8.88 6.28 4.77
N PRO A 29 -9.63 7.32 5.11
CA PRO A 29 -10.54 7.27 6.26
C PRO A 29 -11.69 6.29 5.99
N TYR A 30 -11.96 5.39 6.96
CA TYR A 30 -12.96 4.30 6.79
C TYR A 30 -14.35 4.67 7.32
N GLY A 31 -14.48 5.78 8.09
CA GLY A 31 -15.72 6.15 8.76
C GLY A 31 -16.12 5.19 9.89
N THR A 32 -15.16 4.51 10.49
CA THR A 32 -15.41 3.47 11.53
C THR A 32 -14.98 3.89 12.93
N THR A 33 -14.39 5.06 13.08
CA THR A 33 -13.95 5.59 14.37
C THR A 33 -14.73 6.86 14.73
N ALA A 34 -14.68 7.25 16.00
CA ALA A 34 -15.26 8.51 16.49
C ALA A 34 -14.39 9.75 16.19
N CYS A 35 -13.30 9.59 15.46
CA CYS A 35 -12.39 10.67 15.12
C CYS A 35 -13.01 11.59 14.05
N LYS A 36 -12.93 12.90 14.22
CA LYS A 36 -13.51 13.88 13.28
C LYS A 36 -12.94 13.79 11.86
N TRP A 37 -11.69 13.35 11.74
CA TRP A 37 -11.00 13.16 10.46
C TRP A 37 -11.38 11.85 9.76
N ASP A 38 -12.03 10.90 10.44
CA ASP A 38 -12.41 9.60 9.86
C ASP A 38 -13.76 9.69 9.12
N THR A 39 -13.82 10.62 8.14
CA THR A 39 -14.98 10.77 7.27
C THR A 39 -14.66 10.19 5.91
N VAL A 40 -15.50 9.26 5.43
CA VAL A 40 -15.29 8.60 4.13
C VAL A 40 -15.30 9.65 3.01
N ILE A 41 -14.23 9.67 2.23
CA ILE A 41 -14.11 10.52 1.04
C ILE A 41 -15.07 9.98 -0.03
N PRO A 42 -15.90 10.82 -0.67
CA PRO A 42 -16.81 10.37 -1.72
C PRO A 42 -16.03 9.66 -2.85
N PHE A 43 -16.43 8.42 -3.18
CA PHE A 43 -15.68 7.59 -4.11
C PHE A 43 -15.68 8.13 -5.54
N GLU A 44 -16.78 8.69 -6.02
CA GLU A 44 -16.88 9.17 -7.39
C GLU A 44 -15.84 10.26 -7.71
N PRO A 45 -15.75 11.40 -6.98
CA PRO A 45 -14.72 12.41 -7.23
C PRO A 45 -13.32 11.89 -6.92
N LEU A 46 -13.14 10.99 -5.94
CA LEU A 46 -11.84 10.38 -5.64
C LEU A 46 -11.33 9.57 -6.83
N TRP A 47 -12.15 8.68 -7.39
CA TRP A 47 -11.79 7.90 -8.58
C TRP A 47 -11.59 8.75 -9.83
N ALA A 48 -12.31 9.87 -9.97
CA ALA A 48 -12.08 10.81 -11.06
C ALA A 48 -10.66 11.38 -11.02
N GLN A 49 -10.21 11.83 -9.84
CA GLN A 49 -8.84 12.32 -9.65
C GLN A 49 -7.80 11.21 -9.80
N TYR A 50 -8.00 10.05 -9.17
CA TYR A 50 -7.07 8.93 -9.29
C TYR A 50 -6.86 8.51 -10.75
N LYS A 51 -7.93 8.35 -11.54
CA LYS A 51 -7.86 7.99 -12.96
C LYS A 51 -7.13 9.03 -13.80
N ARG A 52 -7.21 10.30 -13.43
CA ARG A 52 -6.53 11.39 -14.12
C ARG A 52 -5.03 11.41 -13.82
N VAL A 53 -4.64 11.34 -12.55
CA VAL A 53 -3.24 11.52 -12.13
C VAL A 53 -2.38 10.27 -12.30
N ILE A 54 -2.99 9.06 -12.19
CA ILE A 54 -2.23 7.79 -12.26
C ILE A 54 -1.83 7.46 -13.70
N LYS A 55 -0.62 6.99 -13.91
CA LYS A 55 -0.18 6.44 -15.20
C LYS A 55 -0.95 5.16 -15.54
N ARG A 56 -1.02 4.81 -16.81
CA ARG A 56 -1.82 3.69 -17.31
C ARG A 56 -1.55 2.36 -16.59
N ASN A 57 -0.28 2.06 -16.31
CA ASN A 57 0.17 0.83 -15.66
C ASN A 57 0.43 1.02 -14.15
N GLY A 58 0.13 2.22 -13.63
CA GLY A 58 0.32 2.56 -12.22
C GLY A 58 -0.64 1.78 -11.32
N ALA A 59 -0.16 1.46 -10.13
CA ALA A 59 -0.93 0.77 -9.11
C ALA A 59 -1.64 1.75 -8.18
N VAL A 60 -2.91 1.49 -7.89
CA VAL A 60 -3.63 2.13 -6.78
C VAL A 60 -3.83 1.08 -5.70
N ALA A 61 -3.10 1.22 -4.59
CA ALA A 61 -3.12 0.30 -3.45
C ALA A 61 -3.72 1.01 -2.23
N LEU A 62 -4.90 0.59 -1.82
CA LEU A 62 -5.69 1.26 -0.79
C LEU A 62 -5.91 0.33 0.39
N PHE A 63 -5.52 0.79 1.57
CA PHE A 63 -5.82 0.08 2.82
C PHE A 63 -7.31 0.14 3.12
N GLY A 64 -7.78 -0.88 3.80
CA GLY A 64 -9.17 -0.95 4.20
C GLY A 64 -9.45 -2.10 5.17
N SER A 65 -10.63 -2.04 5.70
CA SER A 65 -11.18 -2.97 6.66
C SER A 65 -12.67 -3.10 6.41
N GLU A 66 -13.25 -4.29 6.58
CA GLU A 66 -14.69 -4.45 6.37
C GLU A 66 -15.53 -3.63 7.37
N PRO A 67 -16.67 -3.04 6.94
CA PRO A 67 -17.31 -3.15 5.62
C PRO A 67 -16.76 -2.17 4.55
N PHE A 68 -15.89 -1.21 4.91
CA PHE A 68 -15.33 -0.22 4.01
C PHE A 68 -14.65 -0.84 2.78
N SER A 69 -13.84 -1.91 2.97
CA SER A 69 -13.14 -2.59 1.87
C SER A 69 -14.10 -3.14 0.80
N THR A 70 -15.25 -3.67 1.21
CA THR A 70 -16.28 -4.12 0.27
C THR A 70 -16.83 -2.95 -0.55
N LEU A 71 -17.21 -1.85 0.10
CA LEU A 71 -17.72 -0.65 -0.58
C LEU A 71 -16.68 -0.04 -1.53
N LEU A 72 -15.43 0.03 -1.10
CA LEU A 72 -14.31 0.51 -1.90
C LEU A 72 -14.13 -0.33 -3.18
N ARG A 73 -14.09 -1.66 -3.07
CA ARG A 73 -13.96 -2.56 -4.23
C ARG A 73 -15.17 -2.46 -5.16
N MET A 74 -16.38 -2.40 -4.62
CA MET A 74 -17.61 -2.23 -5.40
C MET A 74 -17.63 -0.91 -6.17
N SER A 75 -17.07 0.17 -5.62
CA SER A 75 -17.04 1.48 -6.28
C SER A 75 -16.19 1.52 -7.55
N ASN A 76 -15.26 0.56 -7.73
CA ASN A 76 -14.43 0.47 -8.95
C ASN A 76 -14.03 -0.97 -9.29
N LEU A 77 -15.00 -1.86 -9.35
CA LEU A 77 -14.79 -3.28 -9.60
C LEU A 77 -14.09 -3.55 -10.94
N ALA A 78 -14.32 -2.70 -11.94
CA ALA A 78 -13.69 -2.83 -13.27
C ALA A 78 -12.16 -2.74 -13.25
N GLN A 79 -11.59 -1.99 -12.32
CA GLN A 79 -10.14 -1.82 -12.18
C GLN A 79 -9.54 -2.66 -11.04
N PHE A 80 -10.37 -3.29 -10.22
CA PHE A 80 -9.90 -4.17 -9.14
C PHE A 80 -9.14 -5.37 -9.72
N LYS A 81 -7.96 -5.67 -9.16
CA LYS A 81 -7.11 -6.78 -9.59
C LYS A 81 -7.08 -7.91 -8.56
N TYR A 82 -6.65 -7.61 -7.37
CA TYR A 82 -6.52 -8.54 -6.24
C TYR A 82 -6.29 -7.73 -4.95
N ASP A 83 -6.17 -8.45 -3.84
CA ASP A 83 -5.84 -7.87 -2.54
C ASP A 83 -4.63 -8.54 -1.90
N TRP A 84 -4.01 -7.79 -0.98
CA TRP A 84 -3.09 -8.32 0.01
C TRP A 84 -3.78 -8.32 1.36
N ILE A 85 -3.47 -9.32 2.17
CA ILE A 85 -3.87 -9.38 3.57
C ILE A 85 -2.65 -8.99 4.42
N TRP A 86 -2.74 -7.85 5.10
CA TRP A 86 -1.73 -7.49 6.08
C TRP A 86 -2.05 -8.13 7.43
N ASP A 87 -1.25 -9.14 7.83
CA ASP A 87 -1.27 -9.71 9.18
C ASP A 87 -0.47 -8.81 10.12
N LYS A 88 -1.18 -8.20 11.08
CA LYS A 88 -0.60 -7.28 12.08
C LYS A 88 0.16 -7.98 13.21
N VAL A 89 0.18 -9.30 13.21
CA VAL A 89 0.75 -10.18 14.25
C VAL A 89 -0.06 -10.11 15.55
N ARG A 90 -0.31 -8.91 16.07
CA ARG A 90 -1.12 -8.69 17.27
C ARG A 90 -2.53 -8.25 16.91
N PRO A 91 -3.56 -8.96 17.39
CA PRO A 91 -4.94 -8.58 17.13
C PRO A 91 -5.36 -7.36 17.95
N SER A 92 -6.39 -6.67 17.49
CA SER A 92 -7.07 -5.56 18.17
C SER A 92 -8.54 -5.91 18.43
N GLY A 93 -9.22 -5.09 19.27
CA GLY A 93 -10.64 -5.29 19.55
C GLY A 93 -10.92 -6.18 20.77
N PHE A 94 -10.01 -6.25 21.74
CA PHE A 94 -10.17 -7.03 22.95
C PHE A 94 -11.47 -6.69 23.71
N GLN A 95 -11.88 -5.41 23.71
CA GLN A 95 -13.09 -4.94 24.43
C GLN A 95 -14.37 -5.64 23.95
N ILE A 96 -14.42 -6.07 22.70
CA ILE A 96 -15.58 -6.73 22.09
C ILE A 96 -15.32 -8.21 21.77
N ALA A 97 -14.22 -8.79 22.26
CA ALA A 97 -13.78 -10.15 21.91
C ALA A 97 -14.78 -11.25 22.30
N LYS A 98 -15.68 -10.99 23.25
CA LYS A 98 -16.77 -11.92 23.60
C LYS A 98 -17.94 -11.92 22.64
N TYR A 99 -17.99 -11.01 21.68
CA TYR A 99 -19.07 -10.91 20.70
C TYR A 99 -18.61 -11.19 19.26
N VAL A 100 -17.34 -10.82 18.95
CA VAL A 100 -16.76 -10.96 17.61
C VAL A 100 -15.30 -11.39 17.71
N PRO A 101 -14.73 -12.03 16.67
CA PRO A 101 -13.31 -12.36 16.62
C PRO A 101 -12.45 -11.10 16.71
N MET A 102 -11.32 -11.18 17.42
CA MET A 102 -10.34 -10.12 17.46
C MET A 102 -9.71 -9.90 16.08
N LYS A 103 -9.62 -8.64 15.64
CA LYS A 103 -9.19 -8.26 14.31
C LYS A 103 -7.65 -8.27 14.20
N ARG A 104 -7.11 -9.26 13.49
CA ARG A 104 -5.67 -9.45 13.31
C ARG A 104 -5.15 -8.89 11.97
N HIS A 105 -6.01 -8.68 10.98
CA HIS A 105 -5.59 -8.27 9.64
C HIS A 105 -6.27 -7.00 9.16
N GLU A 106 -5.67 -6.39 8.16
CA GLU A 106 -6.25 -5.37 7.28
C GLU A 106 -6.05 -5.79 5.82
N ILE A 107 -6.84 -5.23 4.93
CA ILE A 107 -6.82 -5.54 3.50
C ILE A 107 -6.14 -4.39 2.76
N VAL A 108 -5.33 -4.69 1.75
CA VAL A 108 -4.85 -3.70 0.78
C VAL A 108 -5.40 -4.07 -0.58
N SER A 109 -6.42 -3.37 -1.02
CA SER A 109 -7.06 -3.59 -2.33
C SER A 109 -6.24 -2.92 -3.44
N VAL A 110 -5.91 -3.68 -4.49
CA VAL A 110 -5.07 -3.21 -5.60
C VAL A 110 -5.92 -3.03 -6.86
N PHE A 111 -5.80 -1.85 -7.47
CA PHE A 111 -6.50 -1.48 -8.69
C PHE A 111 -5.50 -1.02 -9.76
N CYS A 112 -5.84 -1.24 -11.02
CA CYS A 112 -5.08 -0.75 -12.17
C CYS A 112 -5.93 -0.74 -13.43
N ASN A 113 -5.70 0.24 -14.30
CA ASN A 113 -6.43 0.35 -15.56
C ASN A 113 -5.94 -0.64 -16.64
N ALA A 114 -4.71 -1.12 -16.53
CA ALA A 114 -4.07 -2.00 -17.51
C ALA A 114 -3.33 -3.17 -16.83
N THR A 115 -2.19 -3.56 -17.39
CA THR A 115 -1.26 -4.49 -16.75
C THR A 115 -0.42 -3.74 -15.73
N LEU A 116 -0.43 -4.21 -14.49
CA LEU A 116 0.36 -3.63 -13.40
C LEU A 116 1.86 -3.69 -13.68
N ASN A 117 2.59 -2.65 -13.29
CA ASN A 117 4.01 -2.77 -13.02
C ASN A 117 4.17 -3.72 -11.83
N TRP A 118 4.86 -4.84 -12.04
CA TRP A 118 4.98 -5.89 -11.04
C TRP A 118 6.43 -6.30 -10.84
N ASN A 119 6.99 -5.91 -9.70
CA ASN A 119 8.35 -6.28 -9.27
C ASN A 119 8.23 -7.24 -8.07
N PRO A 120 8.14 -8.56 -8.28
CA PRO A 120 7.93 -9.50 -7.18
C PRO A 120 9.11 -9.46 -6.20
N GLN A 121 8.82 -9.14 -4.95
CA GLN A 121 9.81 -9.15 -3.86
C GLN A 121 10.02 -10.60 -3.42
N LYS A 122 10.91 -11.30 -4.13
CA LYS A 122 11.18 -12.71 -3.89
C LYS A 122 12.06 -12.91 -2.66
N GLU A 123 11.79 -13.97 -1.91
CA GLU A 123 12.59 -14.38 -0.78
C GLU A 123 13.48 -15.58 -1.13
N LYS A 124 14.73 -15.58 -0.65
CA LYS A 124 15.59 -16.75 -0.77
C LYS A 124 15.02 -17.91 0.03
N ARG A 125 15.18 -19.12 -0.49
CA ARG A 125 14.86 -20.35 0.21
C ARG A 125 16.04 -20.79 1.06
N ASP A 126 15.78 -21.35 2.23
CA ASP A 126 16.82 -22.00 3.05
C ASP A 126 17.42 -23.19 2.32
N LYS A 127 16.60 -23.91 1.56
CA LYS A 127 17.02 -25.03 0.71
C LYS A 127 16.35 -24.93 -0.66
N PRO A 128 17.12 -25.00 -1.75
CA PRO A 128 16.56 -25.07 -3.09
C PRO A 128 15.62 -26.26 -3.27
N ILE A 129 14.55 -26.06 -4.02
CA ILE A 129 13.65 -27.16 -4.39
C ILE A 129 13.77 -27.47 -5.88
N LYS A 130 13.70 -28.76 -6.21
CA LYS A 130 13.58 -29.21 -7.60
C LYS A 130 12.12 -29.47 -7.92
N GLY A 131 11.63 -28.97 -9.01
CA GLY A 131 10.26 -29.16 -9.44
C GLY A 131 10.12 -29.15 -10.95
N ARG A 132 9.06 -29.78 -11.42
CA ARG A 132 8.61 -29.67 -12.80
C ARG A 132 7.41 -28.71 -12.84
N VAL A 133 7.29 -27.95 -13.92
CA VAL A 133 6.04 -27.26 -14.20
C VAL A 133 4.97 -28.33 -14.43
N CYS A 134 3.90 -28.29 -13.66
CA CYS A 134 2.79 -29.24 -13.82
C CYS A 134 2.19 -29.12 -15.20
N SER A 135 1.74 -30.25 -15.77
CA SER A 135 0.95 -30.24 -17.01
C SER A 135 -0.30 -29.37 -16.86
N SER A 136 -0.68 -28.71 -17.94
CA SER A 136 -1.99 -28.07 -18.00
C SER A 136 -3.08 -29.10 -17.69
N SER A 137 -4.04 -28.71 -16.88
CA SER A 137 -5.27 -29.46 -16.60
C SER A 137 -6.44 -28.54 -16.89
N ASP A 138 -7.64 -29.08 -16.98
CA ASP A 138 -8.86 -28.28 -17.16
C ASP A 138 -9.05 -27.26 -16.06
N SER A 139 -8.47 -27.49 -14.88
CA SER A 139 -8.47 -26.58 -13.73
C SER A 139 -7.31 -25.57 -13.72
N SER A 140 -6.31 -25.72 -14.60
CA SER A 140 -5.15 -24.82 -14.68
C SER A 140 -4.61 -24.68 -16.12
N PRO A 141 -5.36 -24.00 -17.00
CA PRO A 141 -5.04 -23.89 -18.43
C PRO A 141 -3.74 -23.08 -18.71
N LEU A 142 -3.22 -22.35 -17.72
CA LEU A 142 -1.99 -21.56 -17.82
C LEU A 142 -0.72 -22.36 -17.53
N ALA A 143 -0.83 -23.58 -17.03
CA ALA A 143 0.32 -24.44 -16.77
C ALA A 143 0.85 -25.05 -18.07
N HIS A 144 2.08 -24.74 -18.42
CA HIS A 144 2.78 -25.35 -19.57
C HIS A 144 3.81 -26.34 -19.05
N ASN A 145 3.69 -27.62 -19.43
CA ASN A 145 4.64 -28.67 -19.10
C ASN A 145 5.65 -28.84 -20.23
N ASP A 146 6.85 -28.31 -20.05
CA ASP A 146 7.97 -28.50 -20.97
C ASP A 146 8.84 -29.72 -20.59
N GLY A 147 8.45 -30.49 -19.58
CA GLY A 147 9.18 -31.65 -19.07
C GLY A 147 10.49 -31.34 -18.35
N VAL A 148 10.87 -30.06 -18.27
CA VAL A 148 12.16 -29.64 -17.71
C VAL A 148 12.08 -29.57 -16.20
N VAL A 149 13.03 -30.21 -15.51
CA VAL A 149 13.21 -30.06 -14.05
C VAL A 149 14.02 -28.79 -13.80
N ARG A 150 13.45 -27.86 -13.06
CA ARG A 150 14.12 -26.62 -12.66
C ARG A 150 14.43 -26.62 -11.18
N THR A 151 15.51 -25.94 -10.82
CA THR A 151 15.86 -25.66 -9.42
C THR A 151 15.36 -24.26 -9.08
N TYR A 152 14.64 -24.12 -7.98
CA TYR A 152 14.08 -22.87 -7.50
C TYR A 152 14.73 -22.48 -6.18
N ASP A 153 15.59 -21.46 -6.24
CA ASP A 153 16.35 -20.93 -5.10
C ASP A 153 15.61 -19.83 -4.35
N ASP A 154 14.53 -19.35 -4.93
CA ASP A 154 13.66 -18.33 -4.36
C ASP A 154 12.19 -18.78 -4.33
N LYS A 155 11.38 -18.07 -3.57
CA LYS A 155 9.93 -18.22 -3.52
C LYS A 155 9.26 -16.89 -3.90
N ASN A 156 8.20 -17.01 -4.68
CA ASN A 156 7.38 -15.87 -5.04
C ASN A 156 6.63 -15.33 -3.80
N PRO A 157 6.30 -14.02 -3.79
CA PRO A 157 5.48 -13.43 -2.74
C PRO A 157 4.12 -14.13 -2.63
N GLN A 158 3.61 -14.19 -1.41
CA GLN A 158 2.28 -14.70 -1.11
C GLN A 158 1.35 -13.54 -0.75
N SER A 159 0.05 -13.72 -0.89
CA SER A 159 -0.95 -12.67 -0.64
C SER A 159 -1.07 -12.23 0.82
N ILE A 160 -0.39 -12.89 1.76
CA ILE A 160 -0.36 -12.53 3.18
C ILE A 160 0.99 -11.93 3.51
N LEU A 161 0.97 -10.67 3.96
CA LEU A 161 2.14 -9.90 4.38
C LEU A 161 2.15 -9.80 5.91
N VAL A 162 3.22 -10.28 6.53
CA VAL A 162 3.34 -10.32 8.00
C VAL A 162 4.26 -9.21 8.47
N TYR A 163 3.70 -8.11 9.00
CA TYR A 163 4.43 -6.97 9.53
C TYR A 163 3.83 -6.53 10.86
N SER A 164 4.66 -6.55 11.91
CA SER A 164 4.22 -6.05 13.21
C SER A 164 4.08 -4.54 13.21
N LYS A 165 3.01 -4.00 13.79
CA LYS A 165 2.90 -2.56 14.05
C LYS A 165 4.05 -2.02 14.91
N GLN A 166 4.61 -2.84 15.80
CA GLN A 166 5.65 -2.43 16.77
C GLN A 166 7.06 -2.39 16.20
N SER A 167 7.28 -2.70 14.92
CA SER A 167 8.61 -2.66 14.31
C SER A 167 9.27 -1.28 14.30
N ASP A 168 8.48 -0.22 14.28
CA ASP A 168 8.97 1.16 14.09
C ASP A 168 9.20 1.94 15.40
N GLY A 169 9.13 1.29 16.55
CA GLY A 169 9.35 1.95 17.84
C GLY A 169 8.14 2.75 18.33
N LYS A 170 8.33 4.05 18.67
CA LYS A 170 7.24 4.90 19.18
C LYS A 170 6.26 5.31 18.09
N TYR A 171 4.97 5.05 18.33
CA TYR A 171 3.91 5.57 17.47
C TYR A 171 3.67 7.05 17.72
N VAL A 172 3.56 7.81 16.66
CA VAL A 172 3.14 9.23 16.67
C VAL A 172 1.71 9.41 16.17
N HIS A 173 1.12 8.33 15.60
CA HIS A 173 -0.26 8.30 15.16
C HIS A 173 -0.92 6.95 15.51
N PRO A 174 -2.17 6.90 16.01
CA PRO A 174 -2.82 5.67 16.44
C PRO A 174 -3.03 4.64 15.33
N THR A 175 -3.17 5.08 14.08
CA THR A 175 -3.36 4.22 12.90
C THR A 175 -2.10 4.08 12.03
N GLN A 176 -0.94 4.52 12.52
CA GLN A 176 0.33 4.46 11.78
C GLN A 176 0.60 3.06 11.23
N LYS A 177 0.92 2.98 9.95
CA LYS A 177 1.33 1.75 9.27
C LYS A 177 2.83 1.49 9.49
N PRO A 178 3.30 0.24 9.47
CA PRO A 178 4.74 -0.07 9.52
C PRO A 178 5.46 0.45 8.27
N VAL A 179 6.60 1.12 8.44
CA VAL A 179 7.42 1.63 7.32
C VAL A 179 7.82 0.48 6.41
N ALA A 180 8.28 -0.65 6.94
CA ALA A 180 8.69 -1.82 6.16
C ALA A 180 7.57 -2.40 5.28
N LEU A 181 6.31 -2.34 5.70
CA LEU A 181 5.16 -2.74 4.86
C LEU A 181 4.97 -1.77 3.69
N MET A 182 5.07 -0.46 3.96
CA MET A 182 4.94 0.56 2.90
C MET A 182 6.08 0.43 1.89
N GLU A 183 7.32 0.23 2.34
CA GLU A 183 8.48 -0.02 1.48
C GLU A 183 8.31 -1.26 0.60
N TYR A 184 7.80 -2.36 1.16
CA TYR A 184 7.51 -3.58 0.41
C TYR A 184 6.53 -3.32 -0.73
N LEU A 185 5.41 -2.64 -0.45
CA LEU A 185 4.40 -2.30 -1.44
C LEU A 185 4.95 -1.33 -2.50
N ILE A 186 5.71 -0.32 -2.08
CA ILE A 186 6.35 0.65 -2.98
C ILE A 186 7.32 -0.06 -3.95
N ARG A 187 8.23 -0.91 -3.44
CA ARG A 187 9.16 -1.69 -4.28
C ARG A 187 8.44 -2.64 -5.22
N THR A 188 7.29 -3.17 -4.81
CA THR A 188 6.50 -4.11 -5.62
C THR A 188 5.91 -3.44 -6.86
N TYR A 189 5.50 -2.17 -6.76
CA TYR A 189 4.75 -1.51 -7.84
C TYR A 189 5.48 -0.37 -8.52
N THR A 190 6.67 0.01 -8.03
CA THR A 190 7.46 1.12 -8.57
C THR A 190 8.94 0.79 -8.69
N HIS A 191 9.63 1.57 -9.54
CA HIS A 191 11.09 1.63 -9.64
C HIS A 191 11.63 2.88 -8.94
N GLU A 192 12.94 2.92 -8.68
CA GLU A 192 13.61 4.11 -8.14
C GLU A 192 13.39 5.32 -9.04
N GLY A 193 13.20 6.48 -8.43
CA GLY A 193 12.92 7.74 -9.13
C GLY A 193 11.47 7.93 -9.58
N GLU A 194 10.60 6.91 -9.49
CA GLU A 194 9.16 7.02 -9.77
C GLU A 194 8.41 7.73 -8.64
N THR A 195 7.20 8.19 -8.94
CA THR A 195 6.40 9.06 -8.06
C THR A 195 5.29 8.27 -7.36
N VAL A 196 5.26 8.36 -6.03
CA VAL A 196 4.19 7.80 -5.19
C VAL A 196 3.36 8.94 -4.61
N LEU A 197 2.03 8.80 -4.68
CA LEU A 197 1.06 9.73 -4.09
C LEU A 197 0.38 9.07 -2.88
N ASP A 198 0.29 9.81 -1.78
CA ASP A 198 -0.57 9.50 -0.63
C ASP A 198 -1.42 10.74 -0.31
N ASN A 199 -2.70 10.66 -0.63
CA ASN A 199 -3.63 11.79 -0.45
C ASN A 199 -4.25 11.89 0.96
N CYS A 200 -3.88 11.00 1.88
CA CYS A 200 -4.24 11.03 3.30
C CYS A 200 -3.05 10.56 4.14
N MET A 201 -1.90 11.25 4.01
CA MET A 201 -0.61 10.74 4.50
C MET A 201 -0.49 10.63 6.03
N GLY A 202 -1.41 11.23 6.78
CA GLY A 202 -1.40 11.20 8.24
C GLY A 202 -0.07 11.66 8.81
N SER A 203 0.62 10.76 9.52
CA SER A 203 1.95 11.02 10.06
C SER A 203 3.11 10.82 9.06
N GLY A 204 2.84 10.65 7.75
CA GLY A 204 3.84 10.62 6.69
C GLY A 204 4.62 9.31 6.53
N THR A 205 4.07 8.18 6.95
CA THR A 205 4.78 6.88 6.85
C THR A 205 5.11 6.50 5.42
N THR A 206 4.20 6.74 4.46
CA THR A 206 4.43 6.52 3.03
C THR A 206 5.58 7.37 2.52
N GLY A 207 5.66 8.63 2.96
CA GLY A 207 6.75 9.53 2.60
C GLY A 207 8.11 9.05 3.10
N VAL A 208 8.20 8.62 4.38
CA VAL A 208 9.42 8.00 4.92
C VAL A 208 9.83 6.77 4.11
N ALA A 209 8.88 5.89 3.79
CA ALA A 209 9.15 4.70 2.96
C ALA A 209 9.62 5.05 1.54
N CYS A 210 9.09 6.13 0.95
CA CYS A 210 9.56 6.64 -0.33
C CYS A 210 11.02 7.12 -0.27
N MET A 211 11.39 7.84 0.79
CA MET A 211 12.79 8.28 0.98
C MET A 211 13.73 7.09 1.13
N ASN A 212 13.39 6.13 1.98
CA ASN A 212 14.20 4.92 2.18
C ASN A 212 14.37 4.09 0.91
N THR A 213 13.46 4.21 -0.04
CA THR A 213 13.44 3.42 -1.27
C THR A 213 13.80 4.20 -2.54
N GLY A 214 14.19 5.49 -2.41
CA GLY A 214 14.61 6.31 -3.54
C GLY A 214 13.47 6.74 -4.49
N ARG A 215 12.23 6.83 -3.97
CA ARG A 215 11.06 7.27 -4.75
C ARG A 215 10.77 8.75 -4.50
N LYS A 216 10.14 9.40 -5.49
CA LYS A 216 9.56 10.73 -5.32
C LYS A 216 8.23 10.59 -4.56
N PHE A 217 7.88 11.60 -3.78
CA PHE A 217 6.67 11.55 -2.95
C PHE A 217 5.83 12.81 -3.10
N ILE A 218 4.53 12.62 -3.27
CA ILE A 218 3.50 13.67 -3.15
C ILE A 218 2.61 13.25 -1.99
N GLY A 219 2.54 14.06 -0.94
CA GLY A 219 1.75 13.79 0.25
C GLY A 219 0.74 14.88 0.54
N MET A 220 -0.49 14.49 0.89
CA MET A 220 -1.55 15.43 1.27
C MET A 220 -2.08 15.07 2.64
N GLU A 221 -2.34 16.10 3.47
CA GLU A 221 -2.92 15.95 4.81
C GLU A 221 -3.77 17.17 5.15
N GLN A 222 -4.97 16.92 5.65
CA GLN A 222 -5.92 17.97 5.99
C GLN A 222 -5.71 18.50 7.41
N ASP A 223 -5.31 17.64 8.36
CA ASP A 223 -5.05 18.04 9.73
C ASP A 223 -3.68 18.71 9.87
N ALA A 224 -3.66 19.98 10.27
CA ALA A 224 -2.43 20.78 10.38
C ALA A 224 -1.39 20.14 11.31
N LYS A 225 -1.83 19.52 12.42
CA LYS A 225 -0.93 18.88 13.39
C LYS A 225 -0.26 17.64 12.78
N TYR A 226 -1.03 16.79 12.08
CA TYR A 226 -0.46 15.63 11.42
C TYR A 226 0.39 16.01 10.22
N PHE A 227 0.05 17.09 9.52
CA PHE A 227 0.87 17.65 8.46
C PHE A 227 2.26 18.06 8.97
N GLU A 228 2.36 18.81 10.08
CA GLU A 228 3.63 19.18 10.70
C GLU A 228 4.44 17.95 11.15
N ILE A 229 3.78 16.95 11.74
CA ILE A 229 4.42 15.69 12.15
C ILE A 229 4.98 14.97 10.90
N ALA A 230 4.21 14.88 9.84
CA ALA A 230 4.64 14.24 8.59
C ALA A 230 5.84 14.94 7.97
N GLN A 231 5.80 16.28 7.86
CA GLN A 231 6.92 17.08 7.37
C GLN A 231 8.21 16.76 8.14
N LYS A 232 8.15 16.83 9.48
CA LYS A 232 9.31 16.54 10.31
C LYS A 232 9.85 15.13 10.09
N ARG A 233 8.97 14.10 10.16
CA ARG A 233 9.39 12.69 10.00
C ARG A 233 10.02 12.40 8.64
N ILE A 234 9.47 12.97 7.57
CA ILE A 234 9.99 12.77 6.22
C ILE A 234 11.35 13.47 6.07
N HIS A 235 11.50 14.70 6.58
CA HIS A 235 12.80 15.39 6.57
C HIS A 235 13.85 14.65 7.39
N ASP A 236 13.52 14.24 8.62
CA ASP A 236 14.42 13.48 9.49
C ASP A 236 14.92 12.18 8.80
N SER A 237 14.09 11.55 7.93
CA SER A 237 14.48 10.34 7.19
C SER A 237 15.47 10.59 6.05
N ILE A 238 15.56 11.81 5.53
CA ILE A 238 16.52 12.18 4.49
C ILE A 238 17.91 12.34 5.07
N ASP A 239 18.00 12.95 6.27
CA ASP A 239 19.25 13.29 6.94
C ASP A 239 19.91 12.09 7.63
N LEU A 240 19.25 10.92 7.67
CA LEU A 240 19.85 9.72 8.21
C LEU A 240 20.98 9.21 7.30
N PRO A 241 22.16 8.88 7.87
CA PRO A 241 23.23 8.22 7.11
C PRO A 241 22.73 6.88 6.53
N ASP A 242 23.26 6.50 5.36
CA ASP A 242 22.78 5.30 4.63
C ASP A 242 22.85 3.98 5.44
N TRP A 243 23.75 3.90 6.42
CA TRP A 243 23.87 2.73 7.32
C TRP A 243 22.81 2.70 8.44
N LEU A 244 22.00 3.76 8.60
CA LEU A 244 20.85 3.83 9.52
C LEU A 244 19.50 3.79 8.80
N LYS A 245 19.49 3.80 7.47
CA LYS A 245 18.32 3.59 6.61
C LYS A 245 18.15 2.10 6.33
#